data_fd3bd947d18164ca757967574da9c04d
#
_entry.id   fd3bd947d18164ca757967574da9c04d
#
_cell.length_a   1.000
_cell.length_b   1.000
_cell.length_c   1.000
_cell.angle_alpha   90.00
_cell.angle_beta   90.00
_cell.angle_gamma   90.00
#
_symmetry.space_group_name_H-M   'P 1'
#
loop_
_entity.id
_entity.type
_entity.pdbx_description
1 polymer ?
#
loop_
_entity_poly.entity_id
_entity_poly.type
_entity_poly.pdbx_seq_one_letter_code
_entity_poly.pdbx_strand_id
1 'polypeptide(L)'
;MPSMPCRFLVTVLLACCFLLGGCKKAPATRQYAMHGEVLALNPQDHTATIKHGKIGDWMEAMTMEYPIKNEADWKKLAVGARIDATVFVSDASYYVGEVRVAGAATPAAP
;
A
#
# COMPACT_ATOMS: atom_id res chain seq x y z
N MET A 1 25.36 3.69 -53.50
CA MET A 1 24.50 4.28 -52.51
C MET A 1 24.84 3.83 -51.11
N PRO A 2 26.00 4.19 -50.64
CA PRO A 2 26.46 3.66 -49.36
C PRO A 2 25.89 4.33 -48.13
N SER A 3 25.07 5.35 -48.28
CA SER A 3 24.54 6.09 -47.12
C SER A 3 23.27 5.50 -46.45
N MET A 4 22.60 4.60 -47.14
CA MET A 4 21.37 4.03 -46.60
C MET A 4 21.56 3.06 -45.45
N PRO A 5 22.54 2.16 -45.43
CA PRO A 5 22.69 1.23 -44.32
C PRO A 5 23.08 1.89 -42.99
N CYS A 6 23.79 3.02 -43.05
CA CYS A 6 24.15 3.75 -41.83
C CYS A 6 22.96 4.41 -41.17
N ARG A 7 22.00 4.85 -41.95
CA ARG A 7 20.76 5.43 -41.40
C ARG A 7 19.88 4.39 -40.70
N PHE A 8 19.82 3.23 -41.30
CA PHE A 8 19.08 2.11 -40.67
C PHE A 8 19.71 1.66 -39.36
N LEU A 9 21.01 1.58 -39.32
CA LEU A 9 21.74 1.19 -38.11
C LEU A 9 21.57 2.21 -36.98
N VAL A 10 21.60 3.49 -37.30
CA VAL A 10 21.36 4.53 -36.29
C VAL A 10 19.95 4.51 -35.77
N THR A 11 18.98 4.24 -36.63
CA THR A 11 17.57 4.16 -36.22
C THR A 11 17.32 2.96 -35.30
N VAL A 12 17.90 1.84 -35.60
CA VAL A 12 17.79 0.63 -34.79
C VAL A 12 18.50 0.81 -33.45
N LEU A 13 19.64 1.46 -33.42
CA LEU A 13 20.34 1.77 -32.19
C LEU A 13 19.57 2.73 -31.29
N LEU A 14 18.91 3.72 -31.86
CA LEU A 14 18.06 4.63 -31.11
C LEU A 14 16.85 3.91 -30.52
N ALA A 15 16.24 2.99 -31.28
CA ALA A 15 15.12 2.21 -30.79
C ALA A 15 15.51 1.29 -29.64
N CYS A 16 16.70 0.69 -29.68
CA CYS A 16 17.22 -0.11 -28.58
C CYS A 16 17.48 0.70 -27.31
N CYS A 17 17.98 1.91 -27.44
CA CYS A 17 18.15 2.78 -26.27
C CYS A 17 16.85 3.17 -25.59
N PHE A 18 15.79 3.32 -26.37
CA PHE A 18 14.47 3.61 -25.82
C PHE A 18 13.90 2.44 -24.99
N LEU A 19 14.15 1.23 -25.43
CA LEU A 19 13.69 0.03 -24.70
C LEU A 19 14.41 -0.18 -23.37
N LEU A 20 15.67 0.23 -23.29
CA LEU A 20 16.46 0.09 -22.06
C LEU A 20 16.18 1.19 -21.03
N GLY A 21 15.66 2.32 -21.47
CA GLY A 21 15.32 3.42 -20.56
C GLY A 21 13.99 3.27 -19.81
N GLY A 22 13.20 2.23 -20.12
CA GLY A 22 11.89 2.03 -19.54
C GLY A 22 11.84 1.20 -18.25
N CYS A 23 12.97 0.68 -17.80
CA CYS A 23 13.02 -0.18 -16.62
C CYS A 23 13.41 0.59 -15.36
N LYS A 24 12.60 1.54 -14.97
CA LYS A 24 12.72 2.13 -13.63
C LYS A 24 12.05 1.18 -12.65
N LYS A 25 12.83 0.55 -11.82
CA LYS A 25 12.31 -0.22 -10.71
C LYS A 25 11.62 0.73 -9.75
N ALA A 26 10.30 0.60 -9.66
CA ALA A 26 9.58 1.19 -8.56
C ALA A 26 10.11 0.60 -7.25
N PRO A 27 10.23 1.39 -6.16
CA PRO A 27 10.62 0.83 -4.86
C PRO A 27 9.67 -0.33 -4.52
N ALA A 28 10.25 -1.44 -4.14
CA ALA A 28 9.50 -2.64 -3.82
C ALA A 28 8.64 -2.38 -2.59
N THR A 29 7.36 -2.21 -2.79
CA THR A 29 6.39 -2.12 -1.71
C THR A 29 5.75 -3.48 -1.52
N ARG A 30 5.86 -4.02 -0.32
CA ARG A 30 5.19 -5.27 0.02
C ARG A 30 3.78 -4.97 0.49
N GLN A 31 2.85 -5.82 0.12
CA GLN A 31 1.45 -5.70 0.49
C GLN A 31 1.03 -6.92 1.28
N TYR A 32 0.39 -6.69 2.41
CA TYR A 32 -0.11 -7.75 3.27
C TYR A 32 -1.57 -7.51 3.59
N ALA A 33 -2.34 -8.56 3.58
CA ALA A 33 -3.73 -8.50 4.06
C ALA A 33 -3.74 -8.36 5.58
N MET A 34 -4.58 -7.47 6.07
CA MET A 34 -4.75 -7.24 7.49
C MET A 34 -6.22 -7.30 7.86
N HIS A 35 -6.53 -7.99 8.94
CA HIS A 35 -7.86 -8.05 9.52
C HIS A 35 -7.77 -7.55 10.95
N GLY A 36 -8.60 -6.60 11.30
CA GLY A 36 -8.51 -6.04 12.63
C GLY A 36 -9.73 -5.26 13.06
N GLU A 37 -9.65 -4.73 14.26
CA GLU A 37 -10.68 -3.90 14.86
C GLU A 37 -10.07 -2.55 15.21
N VAL A 38 -10.78 -1.48 14.87
CA VAL A 38 -10.35 -0.12 15.18
C VAL A 38 -10.67 0.17 16.64
N LEU A 39 -9.64 0.46 17.42
CA LEU A 39 -9.78 0.78 18.84
C LEU A 39 -9.82 2.27 19.09
N ALA A 40 -9.07 3.04 18.32
CA ALA A 40 -8.99 4.49 18.46
C ALA A 40 -8.61 5.14 17.13
N LEU A 41 -8.98 6.39 16.99
CA LEU A 41 -8.62 7.20 15.82
C LEU A 41 -7.98 8.48 16.31
N ASN A 42 -6.87 8.87 15.68
CA ASN A 42 -6.20 10.13 15.93
C ASN A 42 -6.30 11.02 14.69
N PRO A 43 -7.26 11.94 14.64
CA PRO A 43 -7.44 12.79 13.46
C PRO A 43 -6.31 13.79 13.24
N GLN A 44 -5.55 14.13 14.25
CA GLN A 44 -4.42 15.05 14.09
C GLN A 44 -3.30 14.44 13.26
N ASP A 45 -3.02 13.17 13.50
CA ASP A 45 -1.95 12.45 12.82
C ASP A 45 -2.45 11.55 11.69
N HIS A 46 -3.76 11.45 11.53
CA HIS A 46 -4.37 10.47 10.61
C HIS A 46 -3.88 9.04 10.87
N THR A 47 -3.81 8.68 12.13
CA THR A 47 -3.46 7.32 12.54
C THR A 47 -4.64 6.62 13.17
N ALA A 48 -4.71 5.32 12.95
CA ALA A 48 -5.71 4.46 13.56
C ALA A 48 -5.02 3.42 14.43
N THR A 49 -5.48 3.28 15.66
CA THR A 49 -5.04 2.20 16.53
C THR A 49 -5.87 0.97 16.20
N ILE A 50 -5.22 -0.06 15.71
CA ILE A 50 -5.87 -1.25 15.20
C ILE A 50 -5.33 -2.48 15.94
N LYS A 51 -6.27 -3.24 16.50
CA LYS A 51 -5.97 -4.57 17.04
C LYS A 51 -6.13 -5.56 15.89
N HIS A 52 -5.05 -6.09 15.39
CA HIS A 52 -5.06 -6.96 14.23
C HIS A 52 -4.56 -8.35 14.56
N GLY A 53 -4.97 -9.31 13.72
CA GLY A 53 -4.42 -10.65 13.73
C GLY A 53 -3.02 -10.68 13.08
N LYS A 54 -2.52 -11.87 12.89
CA LYS A 54 -1.22 -12.06 12.23
C LYS A 54 -1.26 -11.51 10.81
N ILE A 55 -0.26 -10.72 10.46
CA ILE A 55 -0.11 -10.12 9.14
C ILE A 55 0.98 -10.86 8.38
N GLY A 56 0.60 -11.87 7.60
CA GLY A 56 1.53 -12.67 6.84
C GLY A 56 2.75 -13.11 7.67
N ASP A 57 3.92 -13.00 7.08
CA ASP A 57 5.19 -13.27 7.78
C ASP A 57 5.80 -11.99 8.36
N TRP A 58 5.11 -10.86 8.23
CA TRP A 58 5.65 -9.58 8.60
C TRP A 58 5.45 -9.26 10.09
N MET A 59 4.27 -9.58 10.62
CA MET A 59 3.95 -9.15 11.98
C MET A 59 2.99 -10.12 12.66
N GLU A 60 3.23 -10.35 13.95
CA GLU A 60 2.33 -11.14 14.77
C GLU A 60 1.08 -10.34 15.17
N ALA A 61 0.09 -11.04 15.70
CA ALA A 61 -1.12 -10.40 16.21
C ALA A 61 -0.78 -9.42 17.33
N MET A 62 -1.18 -8.17 17.18
CA MET A 62 -0.91 -7.13 18.17
C MET A 62 -1.80 -5.91 17.95
N THR A 63 -1.67 -4.94 18.83
CA THR A 63 -2.35 -3.65 18.70
C THR A 63 -1.29 -2.59 18.39
N MET A 64 -1.48 -1.89 17.28
CA MET A 64 -0.55 -0.84 16.83
C MET A 64 -1.27 0.33 16.20
N GLU A 65 -0.57 1.45 16.15
CA GLU A 65 -1.02 2.60 15.38
C GLU A 65 -0.52 2.51 13.94
N TYR A 66 -1.42 2.77 13.00
CA TYR A 66 -1.10 2.75 11.58
C TYR A 66 -1.49 4.07 10.91
N PRO A 67 -0.59 4.66 10.12
CA PRO A 67 -0.95 5.83 9.33
C PRO A 67 -1.94 5.47 8.23
N ILE A 68 -2.92 6.33 8.03
CA ILE A 68 -3.91 6.21 6.97
C ILE A 68 -3.69 7.37 6.02
N LYS A 69 -3.16 7.11 4.84
CA LYS A 69 -2.80 8.17 3.89
C LYS A 69 -3.97 8.60 3.01
N ASN A 70 -4.89 7.69 2.73
CA ASN A 70 -6.00 7.94 1.84
C ASN A 70 -7.19 8.48 2.62
N GLU A 71 -7.70 9.63 2.22
CA GLU A 71 -8.83 10.26 2.88
C GLU A 71 -10.12 9.43 2.80
N ALA A 72 -10.33 8.76 1.68
CA ALA A 72 -11.48 7.88 1.53
C ALA A 72 -11.42 6.69 2.49
N ASP A 73 -10.24 6.14 2.71
CA ASP A 73 -10.04 5.09 3.69
C ASP A 73 -10.24 5.59 5.12
N TRP A 74 -9.73 6.78 5.41
CA TRP A 74 -9.91 7.41 6.71
C TRP A 74 -11.38 7.55 7.08
N LYS A 75 -12.19 7.98 6.13
CA LYS A 75 -13.63 8.17 6.35
C LYS A 75 -14.39 6.87 6.61
N LYS A 76 -13.85 5.75 6.18
CA LYS A 76 -14.47 4.45 6.44
C LYS A 76 -14.21 3.93 7.84
N LEU A 77 -13.24 4.49 8.54
CA LEU A 77 -12.85 4.03 9.87
C LEU A 77 -13.79 4.57 10.93
N ALA A 78 -14.14 3.70 11.85
CA ALA A 78 -14.92 4.04 13.05
C ALA A 78 -14.45 3.18 14.21
N VAL A 79 -14.41 3.76 15.39
CA VAL A 79 -14.03 3.02 16.60
C VAL A 79 -14.99 1.86 16.80
N GLY A 80 -14.43 0.67 16.99
CA GLY A 80 -15.21 -0.56 17.15
C GLY A 80 -15.52 -1.29 15.84
N ALA A 81 -15.23 -0.68 14.71
CA ALA A 81 -15.46 -1.32 13.42
C ALA A 81 -14.42 -2.41 13.16
N ARG A 82 -14.88 -3.51 12.59
CA ARG A 82 -13.99 -4.53 12.05
C ARG A 82 -13.68 -4.19 10.61
N ILE A 83 -12.42 -4.22 10.27
CA ILE A 83 -11.96 -3.86 8.94
C ILE A 83 -11.08 -4.94 8.36
N ASP A 84 -11.14 -5.03 7.04
CA ASP A 84 -10.17 -5.72 6.22
C ASP A 84 -9.42 -4.66 5.43
N ALA A 85 -8.12 -4.68 5.49
CA ALA A 85 -7.30 -3.67 4.86
C ALA A 85 -6.03 -4.27 4.30
N THR A 86 -5.28 -3.47 3.57
CA THR A 86 -3.96 -3.85 3.08
C THR A 86 -2.92 -2.97 3.77
N VAL A 87 -1.89 -3.61 4.31
CA VAL A 87 -0.73 -2.92 4.85
C VAL A 87 0.31 -2.84 3.75
N PHE A 88 0.72 -1.63 3.44
CA PHE A 88 1.78 -1.36 2.46
C PHE A 88 3.06 -1.09 3.22
N VAL A 89 4.05 -1.95 3.02
CA VAL A 89 5.33 -1.87 3.73
C VAL A 89 6.44 -1.56 2.75
N SER A 90 7.16 -0.50 3.01
CA SER A 90 8.37 -0.14 2.29
C SER A 90 9.58 -0.20 3.22
N ASP A 91 10.78 0.02 2.68
CA ASP A 91 12.00 -0.06 3.48
C ASP A 91 12.04 0.96 4.63
N ALA A 92 11.37 2.09 4.45
CA ALA A 92 11.43 3.20 5.41
C ALA A 92 10.14 3.39 6.19
N SER A 93 9.01 2.87 5.72
CA SER A 93 7.72 3.18 6.35
C SER A 93 6.66 2.15 6.00
N TYR A 94 5.55 2.25 6.68
CA TYR A 94 4.37 1.46 6.39
C TYR A 94 3.12 2.31 6.56
N TYR A 95 2.06 1.93 5.88
CA TYR A 95 0.75 2.56 6.03
C TYR A 95 -0.36 1.57 5.69
N VAL A 96 -1.57 1.88 6.09
CA VAL A 96 -2.75 1.08 5.81
C VAL A 96 -3.58 1.75 4.73
N GLY A 97 -4.01 0.97 3.76
CA GLY A 97 -4.88 1.42 2.69
C GLY A 97 -5.85 0.34 2.29
N GLU A 98 -6.65 0.61 1.26
CA GLU A 98 -7.66 -0.30 0.74
C GLU A 98 -8.58 -0.83 1.85
N VAL A 99 -9.03 0.07 2.72
CA VAL A 99 -9.87 -0.28 3.86
C VAL A 99 -11.25 -0.69 3.41
N ARG A 100 -11.70 -1.84 3.91
CA ARG A 100 -13.08 -2.31 3.75
C ARG A 100 -13.66 -2.58 5.13
N VAL A 101 -14.85 -2.12 5.36
CA VAL A 101 -15.54 -2.40 6.62
C VAL A 101 -16.13 -3.81 6.53
N ALA A 102 -15.61 -4.72 7.33
CA ALA A 102 -16.06 -6.11 7.37
C ALA A 102 -17.25 -6.31 8.30
N GLY A 103 -17.40 -5.44 9.30
CA GLY A 103 -18.51 -5.48 10.23
C GLY A 103 -18.74 -4.13 10.85
N ALA A 104 -20.01 -3.82 11.10
CA ALA A 104 -20.37 -2.58 11.77
C ALA A 104 -19.78 -2.55 13.19
N ALA A 105 -19.47 -1.34 13.66
CA ALA A 105 -19.12 -1.15 15.05
C ALA A 105 -20.24 -1.73 15.92
N THR A 106 -19.91 -2.76 16.67
CA THR A 106 -20.88 -3.36 17.59
C THR A 106 -20.70 -2.68 18.94
N PRO A 107 -21.62 -1.82 19.33
CA PRO A 107 -21.51 -1.15 20.63
C PRO A 107 -21.59 -2.11 21.79
N ALA A 108 -22.01 -3.31 21.54
CA ALA A 108 -22.18 -4.31 22.56
C ALA A 108 -21.12 -5.39 22.55
N ALA A 109 -19.98 -5.16 21.93
CA ALA A 109 -18.89 -6.11 22.06
C ALA A 109 -18.44 -6.13 23.51
N PRO A 110 -18.83 -7.11 24.27
CA PRO A 110 -18.37 -7.24 25.64
C PRO A 110 -16.89 -7.51 25.67
#